data_8375d765a52a6d0d895f464680c32acd
#
_entry.id   8375d765a52a6d0d895f464680c32acd
#
_cell.length_a   1.000
_cell.length_b   1.000
_cell.length_c   1.000
_cell.angle_alpha   90.00
_cell.angle_beta   90.00
_cell.angle_gamma   90.00
#
_symmetry.space_group_name_H-M   'P 1'
#
loop_
_entity.id
_entity.type
_entity.pdbx_description
1 polymer ?
#
loop_
_entity_poly.entity_id
_entity_poly.type
_entity_poly.pdbx_seq_one_letter_code
_entity_poly.pdbx_strand_id
1 'polypeptide(L)'
;MRQAEIKRKTQETDIELAVNLDQQEPVAIETGVGFFDHMLTLFARHSRISLTVKAEGDLWVDSHHTVEDVGIVLGQALRQALGDKAGINRYGTSFVPMDETLGMASLDLSGRSYLVFEADFDNPKLGNFDTELVEEFFQALAFNLQMNLHLKILHGKNSHHEAESLFKATGRALREAITINPEIHGVNSTKGLL
;
A
#
# COMPACT_ATOMS: atom_id res chain seq x y z
N MET A 1 -17.47 -1.72 11.90
CA MET A 1 -17.08 -1.59 10.47
C MET A 1 -15.71 -0.95 10.45
N ARG A 2 -14.73 -1.62 9.84
CA ARG A 2 -13.33 -1.18 9.81
C ARG A 2 -13.13 -0.21 8.62
N GLN A 3 -13.38 1.08 8.85
CA GLN A 3 -13.32 2.11 7.83
C GLN A 3 -12.73 3.41 8.38
N ALA A 4 -12.15 4.22 7.51
CA ALA A 4 -11.62 5.54 7.84
C ALA A 4 -11.70 6.48 6.63
N GLU A 5 -11.84 7.76 6.91
CA GLU A 5 -11.71 8.86 5.96
C GLU A 5 -10.70 9.86 6.50
N ILE A 6 -9.73 10.25 5.67
CA ILE A 6 -8.70 11.23 6.03
C ILE A 6 -8.63 12.30 4.95
N LYS A 7 -8.58 13.54 5.41
CA LYS A 7 -8.30 14.71 4.58
C LYS A 7 -7.02 15.35 5.08
N ARG A 8 -6.06 15.52 4.17
CA ARG A 8 -4.77 16.15 4.48
C ARG A 8 -4.45 17.20 3.41
N LYS A 9 -4.24 18.42 3.88
CA LYS A 9 -3.85 19.54 3.02
C LYS A 9 -2.53 20.14 3.49
N THR A 10 -1.62 20.33 2.56
CA THR A 10 -0.35 21.02 2.73
C THR A 10 -0.26 22.20 1.75
N GLN A 11 0.92 22.77 1.57
CA GLN A 11 1.16 23.73 0.48
C GLN A 11 1.41 23.05 -0.85
N GLU A 12 1.72 21.76 -0.84
CA GLU A 12 2.13 20.97 -2.01
C GLU A 12 1.02 20.05 -2.51
N THR A 13 0.17 19.55 -1.59
CA THR A 13 -0.88 18.57 -1.91
C THR A 13 -2.18 18.85 -1.16
N ASP A 14 -3.30 18.44 -1.77
CA ASP A 14 -4.64 18.39 -1.15
C ASP A 14 -5.22 17.00 -1.41
N ILE A 15 -5.38 16.17 -0.35
CA ILE A 15 -5.72 14.76 -0.47
C ILE A 15 -6.95 14.43 0.36
N GLU A 16 -7.93 13.81 -0.28
CA GLU A 16 -9.08 13.16 0.36
C GLU A 16 -9.01 11.66 0.08
N LEU A 17 -9.00 10.85 1.13
CA LEU A 17 -8.89 9.40 1.00
C LEU A 17 -9.82 8.69 1.97
N ALA A 18 -10.57 7.70 1.47
CA ALA A 18 -11.37 6.82 2.30
C ALA A 18 -11.10 5.35 2.01
N VAL A 19 -11.07 4.54 3.06
CA VAL A 19 -10.92 3.08 3.00
C VAL A 19 -12.02 2.37 3.76
N ASN A 20 -12.41 1.19 3.28
CA ASN A 20 -13.22 0.24 4.03
C ASN A 20 -12.64 -1.17 3.85
N LEU A 21 -12.20 -1.79 4.96
CA LEU A 21 -11.53 -3.09 4.95
C LEU A 21 -12.50 -4.28 4.81
N ASP A 22 -13.79 -4.03 4.97
CA ASP A 22 -14.84 -5.05 4.94
C ASP A 22 -15.68 -5.03 3.64
N GLN A 23 -15.36 -4.11 2.71
CA GLN A 23 -16.01 -3.95 1.42
C GLN A 23 -14.98 -3.87 0.29
N GLN A 24 -15.36 -4.27 -0.93
CA GLN A 24 -14.46 -4.27 -2.10
C GLN A 24 -14.72 -3.11 -3.07
N GLU A 25 -15.81 -2.40 -2.89
CA GLU A 25 -16.22 -1.25 -3.71
C GLU A 25 -16.73 -0.11 -2.82
N PRO A 26 -16.62 1.15 -3.23
CA PRO A 26 -16.04 1.59 -4.51
C PRO A 26 -14.50 1.53 -4.54
N VAL A 27 -13.93 1.45 -5.77
CA VAL A 27 -12.52 1.73 -6.05
C VAL A 27 -12.49 2.86 -7.08
N ALA A 28 -12.08 4.06 -6.63
CA ALA A 28 -12.02 5.27 -7.45
C ALA A 28 -10.75 6.06 -7.10
N ILE A 29 -9.81 6.14 -8.04
CA ILE A 29 -8.47 6.72 -7.80
C ILE A 29 -8.24 7.84 -8.80
N GLU A 30 -7.93 9.02 -8.30
CA GLU A 30 -7.65 10.23 -9.09
C GLU A 30 -6.49 11.00 -8.44
N THR A 31 -5.25 10.72 -8.85
CA THR A 31 -4.04 11.42 -8.36
C THR A 31 -3.42 12.36 -9.40
N GLY A 32 -3.88 12.28 -10.65
CA GLY A 32 -3.27 12.99 -11.78
C GLY A 32 -2.03 12.29 -12.34
N VAL A 33 -1.60 11.16 -11.76
CA VAL A 33 -0.46 10.35 -12.20
C VAL A 33 -0.97 8.99 -12.66
N GLY A 34 -1.19 8.84 -13.97
CA GLY A 34 -1.94 7.71 -14.53
C GLY A 34 -1.38 6.32 -14.18
N PHE A 35 -0.05 6.16 -14.17
CA PHE A 35 0.57 4.90 -13.76
C PHE A 35 0.30 4.60 -12.28
N PHE A 36 0.39 5.62 -11.43
CA PHE A 36 0.13 5.48 -9.99
C PHE A 36 -1.33 5.17 -9.70
N ASP A 37 -2.28 5.82 -10.42
CA ASP A 37 -3.71 5.49 -10.33
C ASP A 37 -3.97 4.02 -10.64
N HIS A 38 -3.29 3.49 -11.68
CA HIS A 38 -3.37 2.08 -12.04
C HIS A 38 -2.80 1.18 -10.91
N MET A 39 -1.65 1.53 -10.35
CA MET A 39 -1.03 0.75 -9.26
C MET A 39 -1.90 0.71 -8.00
N LEU A 40 -2.47 1.85 -7.58
CA LEU A 40 -3.38 1.91 -6.44
C LEU A 40 -4.69 1.14 -6.67
N THR A 41 -5.20 1.17 -7.92
CA THR A 41 -6.37 0.36 -8.30
C THR A 41 -6.09 -1.14 -8.16
N LEU A 42 -4.92 -1.60 -8.59
CA LEU A 42 -4.49 -2.99 -8.42
C LEU A 42 -4.31 -3.35 -6.94
N PHE A 43 -3.66 -2.48 -6.18
CA PHE A 43 -3.52 -2.65 -4.73
C PHE A 43 -4.88 -2.84 -4.04
N ALA A 44 -5.84 -1.94 -4.31
CA ALA A 44 -7.18 -2.01 -3.72
C ALA A 44 -7.93 -3.31 -4.11
N ARG A 45 -7.88 -3.69 -5.40
CA ARG A 45 -8.55 -4.91 -5.88
C ARG A 45 -7.93 -6.18 -5.31
N HIS A 46 -6.60 -6.25 -5.21
CA HIS A 46 -5.91 -7.43 -4.68
C HIS A 46 -5.98 -7.53 -3.16
N SER A 47 -6.06 -6.42 -2.45
CA SER A 47 -6.34 -6.39 -1.00
C SER A 47 -7.84 -6.59 -0.69
N ARG A 48 -8.71 -6.49 -1.71
CA ARG A 48 -10.17 -6.58 -1.57
C ARG A 48 -10.74 -5.58 -0.58
N ILE A 49 -10.24 -4.36 -0.63
CA ILE A 49 -10.77 -3.23 0.13
C ILE A 49 -11.44 -2.23 -0.79
N SER A 50 -12.41 -1.48 -0.26
CA SER A 50 -12.84 -0.24 -0.90
C SER A 50 -11.77 0.83 -0.67
N LEU A 51 -11.43 1.56 -1.72
CA LEU A 51 -10.46 2.64 -1.68
C LEU A 51 -10.89 3.76 -2.62
N THR A 52 -11.07 4.95 -2.07
CA THR A 52 -11.25 6.16 -2.87
C THR A 52 -10.13 7.14 -2.55
N VAL A 53 -9.52 7.69 -3.59
CA VAL A 53 -8.42 8.67 -3.49
C VAL A 53 -8.71 9.80 -4.46
N LYS A 54 -8.74 11.01 -3.94
CA LYS A 54 -8.67 12.23 -4.73
C LYS A 54 -7.48 13.03 -4.23
N ALA A 55 -6.49 13.25 -5.10
CA ALA A 55 -5.30 14.01 -4.77
C ALA A 55 -5.06 15.10 -5.83
N GLU A 56 -4.84 16.32 -5.37
CA GLU A 56 -4.38 17.43 -6.18
C GLU A 56 -3.00 17.84 -5.65
N GLY A 57 -1.94 17.65 -6.44
CA GLY A 57 -0.57 17.97 -6.07
C GLY A 57 0.10 18.91 -7.05
N ASP A 58 1.29 19.36 -6.69
CA ASP A 58 2.15 20.26 -7.46
C ASP A 58 2.90 19.54 -8.61
N LEU A 59 2.16 18.81 -9.45
CA LEU A 59 2.68 17.97 -10.54
C LEU A 59 3.51 18.76 -11.58
N TRP A 60 3.50 20.08 -11.54
CA TRP A 60 4.41 20.92 -12.35
C TRP A 60 5.86 20.87 -11.84
N VAL A 61 6.08 20.46 -10.60
CA VAL A 61 7.40 20.16 -10.04
C VAL A 61 7.80 18.75 -10.51
N ASP A 62 7.15 17.73 -9.97
CA ASP A 62 7.18 16.33 -10.35
C ASP A 62 6.06 15.56 -9.62
N SER A 63 6.12 14.22 -9.61
CA SER A 63 5.12 13.39 -8.93
C SER A 63 5.48 13.02 -7.49
N HIS A 64 6.66 13.44 -6.98
CA HIS A 64 7.20 12.97 -5.70
C HIS A 64 6.25 13.27 -4.53
N HIS A 65 5.93 14.56 -4.32
CA HIS A 65 5.08 14.98 -3.20
C HIS A 65 3.71 14.30 -3.22
N THR A 66 3.12 14.15 -4.41
CA THR A 66 1.82 13.48 -4.56
C THR A 66 1.88 12.02 -4.18
N VAL A 67 2.90 11.30 -4.65
CA VAL A 67 3.06 9.85 -4.41
C VAL A 67 3.37 9.57 -2.94
N GLU A 68 4.31 10.31 -2.34
CA GLU A 68 4.67 10.19 -0.94
C GLU A 68 3.46 10.51 -0.03
N ASP A 69 2.81 11.65 -0.25
CA ASP A 69 1.70 12.10 0.58
C ASP A 69 0.48 11.18 0.48
N VAL A 70 0.18 10.61 -0.68
CA VAL A 70 -0.85 9.55 -0.81
C VAL A 70 -0.45 8.31 0.00
N GLY A 71 0.82 7.90 -0.02
CA GLY A 71 1.34 6.82 0.82
C GLY A 71 1.16 7.08 2.31
N ILE A 72 1.44 8.32 2.76
CA ILE A 72 1.23 8.77 4.15
C ILE A 72 -0.26 8.64 4.53
N VAL A 73 -1.14 9.23 3.73
CA VAL A 73 -2.59 9.29 4.01
C VAL A 73 -3.20 7.89 3.97
N LEU A 74 -2.80 7.04 3.02
CA LEU A 74 -3.26 5.65 2.94
C LEU A 74 -2.81 4.86 4.17
N GLY A 75 -1.56 5.01 4.59
CA GLY A 75 -1.05 4.35 5.80
C GLY A 75 -1.82 4.76 7.06
N GLN A 76 -2.10 6.05 7.22
CA GLN A 76 -2.89 6.58 8.33
C GLN A 76 -4.34 6.06 8.31
N ALA A 77 -4.98 6.04 7.13
CA ALA A 77 -6.35 5.57 6.98
C ALA A 77 -6.48 4.06 7.28
N LEU A 78 -5.56 3.24 6.77
CA LEU A 78 -5.51 1.82 7.07
C LEU A 78 -5.29 1.56 8.56
N ARG A 79 -4.36 2.30 9.19
CA ARG A 79 -4.11 2.21 10.63
C ARG A 79 -5.34 2.57 11.45
N GLN A 80 -6.03 3.65 11.09
CA GLN A 80 -7.25 4.06 11.78
C GLN A 80 -8.37 3.02 11.61
N ALA A 81 -8.55 2.49 10.40
CA ALA A 81 -9.56 1.47 10.11
C ALA A 81 -9.28 0.15 10.84
N LEU A 82 -8.02 -0.22 11.07
CA LEU A 82 -7.63 -1.43 11.81
C LEU A 82 -7.88 -1.32 13.32
N GLY A 83 -7.91 -0.11 13.86
CA GLY A 83 -8.13 0.11 15.30
C GLY A 83 -7.08 -0.59 16.16
N ASP A 84 -7.53 -1.40 17.12
CA ASP A 84 -6.68 -2.14 18.06
C ASP A 84 -6.07 -3.42 17.47
N LYS A 85 -6.38 -3.75 16.22
CA LYS A 85 -5.90 -4.95 15.51
C LYS A 85 -6.31 -6.28 16.17
N ALA A 86 -7.38 -6.29 16.97
CA ALA A 86 -7.88 -7.52 17.59
C ALA A 86 -8.47 -8.47 16.55
N GLY A 87 -8.20 -9.76 16.69
CA GLY A 87 -8.76 -10.83 15.87
C GLY A 87 -8.23 -10.92 14.43
N ILE A 88 -7.26 -10.10 14.00
CA ILE A 88 -6.67 -10.22 12.68
C ILE A 88 -5.55 -11.26 12.62
N ASN A 89 -5.25 -11.79 11.42
CA ASN A 89 -4.09 -12.68 11.24
C ASN A 89 -2.76 -12.00 11.58
N ARG A 90 -2.66 -10.67 11.36
CA ARG A 90 -1.48 -9.84 11.60
C ARG A 90 -0.39 -9.96 10.53
N TYR A 91 -0.06 -11.17 10.09
CA TYR A 91 0.95 -11.45 9.07
C TYR A 91 0.30 -11.76 7.72
N GLY A 92 1.01 -11.43 6.65
CA GLY A 92 0.64 -11.86 5.32
C GLY A 92 1.85 -11.91 4.41
N THR A 93 1.88 -12.91 3.52
CA THR A 93 2.95 -13.10 2.54
C THR A 93 2.36 -13.52 1.20
N SER A 94 2.82 -12.92 0.12
CA SER A 94 2.37 -13.26 -1.22
C SER A 94 3.49 -13.17 -2.24
N PHE A 95 3.52 -14.16 -3.13
CA PHE A 95 4.31 -14.16 -4.36
C PHE A 95 3.36 -13.95 -5.53
N VAL A 96 3.66 -12.98 -6.40
CA VAL A 96 2.81 -12.66 -7.55
C VAL A 96 3.63 -12.70 -8.84
N PRO A 97 3.33 -13.62 -9.76
CA PRO A 97 3.91 -13.60 -11.08
C PRO A 97 3.22 -12.56 -11.97
N MET A 98 3.99 -11.91 -12.82
CA MET A 98 3.54 -11.06 -13.91
C MET A 98 4.41 -11.35 -15.13
N ASP A 99 3.94 -12.23 -16.00
CA ASP A 99 4.70 -12.80 -17.11
C ASP A 99 6.09 -13.34 -16.67
N GLU A 100 7.19 -12.69 -17.08
CA GLU A 100 8.56 -13.06 -16.73
C GLU A 100 9.00 -12.61 -15.34
N THR A 101 8.19 -11.77 -14.67
CA THR A 101 8.51 -11.19 -13.36
C THR A 101 7.90 -12.02 -12.23
N LEU A 102 8.61 -12.15 -11.13
CA LEU A 102 8.09 -12.66 -9.87
C LEU A 102 8.43 -11.71 -8.73
N GLY A 103 7.40 -11.04 -8.20
CA GLY A 103 7.49 -10.18 -7.04
C GLY A 103 7.00 -10.86 -5.76
N MET A 104 7.56 -10.45 -4.63
CA MET A 104 7.21 -10.93 -3.28
C MET A 104 6.94 -9.75 -2.35
N ALA A 105 5.90 -9.88 -1.54
CA ALA A 105 5.63 -9.02 -0.40
C ALA A 105 5.39 -9.86 0.86
N SER A 106 6.01 -9.48 1.99
CA SER A 106 5.75 -10.06 3.30
C SER A 106 5.63 -8.94 4.32
N LEU A 107 4.57 -8.97 5.14
CA LEU A 107 4.32 -7.90 6.10
C LEU A 107 3.87 -8.39 7.47
N ASP A 108 4.16 -7.57 8.48
CA ASP A 108 3.72 -7.72 9.87
C ASP A 108 3.11 -6.40 10.36
N LEU A 109 1.83 -6.41 10.71
CA LEU A 109 1.11 -5.26 11.28
C LEU A 109 1.48 -5.04 12.76
N SER A 110 2.78 -4.99 13.04
CA SER A 110 3.39 -5.07 14.38
C SER A 110 3.32 -3.79 15.22
N GLY A 111 2.85 -2.68 14.66
CA GLY A 111 2.97 -1.37 15.33
C GLY A 111 4.38 -0.74 15.23
N ARG A 112 5.32 -1.37 14.52
CA ARG A 112 6.69 -0.89 14.30
C ARG A 112 6.95 -0.73 12.82
N SER A 113 7.40 0.45 12.43
CA SER A 113 7.68 0.77 11.03
C SER A 113 9.04 0.24 10.58
N TYR A 114 9.08 -0.50 9.49
CA TYR A 114 10.30 -0.89 8.82
C TYR A 114 10.01 -1.26 7.36
N LEU A 115 10.85 -0.81 6.43
CA LEU A 115 10.81 -1.23 5.03
C LEU A 115 12.14 -1.92 4.68
N VAL A 116 12.04 -3.09 4.03
CA VAL A 116 13.12 -3.67 3.23
C VAL A 116 12.64 -3.67 1.79
N PHE A 117 13.37 -2.98 0.93
CA PHE A 117 13.06 -2.86 -0.49
C PHE A 117 14.24 -3.39 -1.32
N GLU A 118 14.01 -4.50 -2.03
CA GLU A 118 14.99 -5.16 -2.88
C GLU A 118 14.41 -5.28 -4.31
N ALA A 119 14.39 -4.15 -5.01
CA ALA A 119 13.99 -4.06 -6.41
C ALA A 119 14.80 -2.96 -7.11
N ASP A 120 15.40 -3.30 -8.23
CA ASP A 120 16.09 -2.38 -9.11
C ASP A 120 15.33 -2.31 -10.44
N PHE A 121 15.01 -1.10 -10.89
CA PHE A 121 14.27 -0.86 -12.12
C PHE A 121 15.22 -0.39 -13.23
N ASP A 122 15.32 -1.17 -14.30
CA ASP A 122 16.16 -0.81 -15.45
C ASP A 122 15.65 0.44 -16.18
N ASN A 123 14.32 0.65 -16.21
CA ASN A 123 13.72 1.83 -16.81
C ASN A 123 13.40 2.86 -15.72
N PRO A 124 14.01 4.04 -15.73
CA PRO A 124 13.81 5.06 -14.69
C PRO A 124 12.44 5.71 -14.72
N LYS A 125 11.63 5.49 -15.78
CA LYS A 125 10.33 6.17 -15.93
C LYS A 125 9.27 5.30 -16.60
N LEU A 126 8.05 5.34 -16.07
CA LEU A 126 6.87 4.65 -16.57
C LEU A 126 5.75 5.68 -16.82
N GLY A 127 5.65 6.17 -18.07
CA GLY A 127 4.81 7.32 -18.39
C GLY A 127 5.37 8.59 -17.72
N ASN A 128 4.55 9.24 -16.89
CA ASN A 128 4.95 10.40 -16.07
C ASN A 128 5.30 10.04 -14.62
N PHE A 129 5.55 8.75 -14.35
CA PHE A 129 5.91 8.22 -13.02
C PHE A 129 7.37 7.77 -13.02
N ASP A 130 8.19 8.30 -12.12
CA ASP A 130 9.57 7.89 -11.91
C ASP A 130 9.61 6.62 -11.05
N THR A 131 10.38 5.60 -11.47
CA THR A 131 10.37 4.28 -10.81
C THR A 131 10.91 4.30 -9.39
N GLU A 132 11.78 5.26 -9.03
CA GLU A 132 12.23 5.49 -7.66
C GLU A 132 11.07 5.78 -6.69
N LEU A 133 9.95 6.32 -7.18
CA LEU A 133 8.77 6.62 -6.38
C LEU A 133 8.02 5.36 -5.91
N VAL A 134 8.34 4.20 -6.44
CA VAL A 134 7.80 2.92 -5.93
C VAL A 134 8.29 2.69 -4.49
N GLU A 135 9.57 2.88 -4.24
CA GLU A 135 10.15 2.75 -2.89
C GLU A 135 9.59 3.83 -1.96
N GLU A 136 9.55 5.09 -2.40
CA GLU A 136 9.01 6.22 -1.62
C GLU A 136 7.56 6.00 -1.18
N PHE A 137 6.70 5.53 -2.10
CA PHE A 137 5.32 5.18 -1.76
C PHE A 137 5.25 4.10 -0.67
N PHE A 138 5.98 3.00 -0.84
CA PHE A 138 5.94 1.90 0.12
C PHE A 138 6.59 2.26 1.46
N GLN A 139 7.59 3.13 1.46
CA GLN A 139 8.18 3.68 2.68
C GLN A 139 7.15 4.52 3.43
N ALA A 140 6.51 5.48 2.76
CA ALA A 140 5.48 6.31 3.34
C ALA A 140 4.32 5.46 3.90
N LEU A 141 3.85 4.48 3.13
CA LEU A 141 2.80 3.54 3.54
C LEU A 141 3.20 2.73 4.79
N ALA A 142 4.39 2.09 4.77
CA ALA A 142 4.85 1.22 5.85
C ALA A 142 5.03 2.00 7.17
N PHE A 143 5.55 3.22 7.08
CA PHE A 143 5.81 4.05 8.25
C PHE A 143 4.52 4.59 8.88
N ASN A 144 3.53 4.97 8.08
CA ASN A 144 2.28 5.53 8.57
C ASN A 144 1.26 4.47 9.00
N LEU A 145 1.28 3.30 8.38
CA LEU A 145 0.52 2.12 8.83
C LEU A 145 1.15 1.47 10.07
N GLN A 146 2.42 1.76 10.33
CA GLN A 146 3.24 1.12 11.37
C GLN A 146 3.32 -0.40 11.19
N MET A 147 3.82 -0.81 10.02
CA MET A 147 4.07 -2.20 9.67
C MET A 147 5.54 -2.44 9.31
N ASN A 148 6.00 -3.67 9.51
CA ASN A 148 7.18 -4.13 8.79
C ASN A 148 6.73 -4.59 7.40
N LEU A 149 7.41 -4.15 6.38
CA LEU A 149 7.15 -4.53 4.98
C LEU A 149 8.45 -4.94 4.32
N HIS A 150 8.47 -6.13 3.75
CA HIS A 150 9.56 -6.62 2.92
C HIS A 150 9.06 -6.81 1.50
N LEU A 151 9.71 -6.15 0.55
CA LEU A 151 9.42 -6.21 -0.88
C LEU A 151 10.66 -6.68 -1.63
N LYS A 152 10.46 -7.61 -2.55
CA LYS A 152 11.55 -8.14 -3.36
C LYS A 152 11.08 -8.54 -4.74
N ILE A 153 11.85 -8.17 -5.76
CA ILE A 153 11.79 -8.78 -7.09
C ILE A 153 12.76 -9.95 -7.10
N LEU A 154 12.25 -11.18 -7.25
CA LEU A 154 13.06 -12.37 -7.31
C LEU A 154 13.73 -12.50 -8.69
N HIS A 155 13.01 -12.14 -9.74
CA HIS A 155 13.49 -11.95 -11.11
C HIS A 155 12.47 -11.14 -11.89
N GLY A 156 12.92 -10.41 -12.89
CA GLY A 156 12.13 -9.56 -13.76
C GLY A 156 13.00 -8.95 -14.86
N LYS A 157 12.38 -8.25 -15.79
CA LYS A 157 13.05 -7.47 -16.84
C LYS A 157 12.26 -6.24 -17.27
N ASN A 158 10.94 -6.27 -17.11
CA ASN A 158 10.08 -5.17 -17.48
C ASN A 158 9.71 -4.39 -16.22
N SER A 159 10.20 -3.16 -16.09
CA SER A 159 9.98 -2.34 -14.90
C SER A 159 8.51 -2.07 -14.57
N HIS A 160 7.61 -2.06 -15.60
CA HIS A 160 6.17 -2.01 -15.36
C HIS A 160 5.68 -3.30 -14.67
N HIS A 161 6.08 -4.48 -15.17
CA HIS A 161 5.72 -5.76 -14.57
C HIS A 161 6.28 -5.90 -13.15
N GLU A 162 7.51 -5.42 -12.92
CA GLU A 162 8.15 -5.42 -11.60
C GLU A 162 7.35 -4.58 -10.61
N ALA A 163 7.06 -3.32 -10.93
CA ALA A 163 6.25 -2.45 -10.08
C ALA A 163 4.86 -3.04 -9.84
N GLU A 164 4.16 -3.48 -10.90
CA GLU A 164 2.82 -4.04 -10.81
C GLU A 164 2.79 -5.29 -9.93
N SER A 165 3.78 -6.17 -10.05
CA SER A 165 3.88 -7.38 -9.22
C SER A 165 4.02 -7.06 -7.73
N LEU A 166 4.79 -6.01 -7.37
CA LEU A 166 4.94 -5.55 -5.98
C LEU A 166 3.65 -4.97 -5.41
N PHE A 167 2.92 -4.13 -6.17
CA PHE A 167 1.64 -3.58 -5.71
C PHE A 167 0.58 -4.68 -5.52
N LYS A 168 0.50 -5.64 -6.44
CA LYS A 168 -0.40 -6.80 -6.32
C LYS A 168 -0.01 -7.71 -5.15
N ALA A 169 1.29 -8.00 -4.98
CA ALA A 169 1.78 -8.83 -3.89
C ALA A 169 1.49 -8.18 -2.54
N THR A 170 1.72 -6.87 -2.41
CA THR A 170 1.41 -6.13 -1.19
C THR A 170 -0.09 -6.13 -0.89
N GLY A 171 -0.94 -5.91 -1.91
CA GLY A 171 -2.39 -5.99 -1.73
C GLY A 171 -2.84 -7.37 -1.22
N ARG A 172 -2.30 -8.45 -1.79
CA ARG A 172 -2.64 -9.82 -1.36
C ARG A 172 -2.13 -10.13 0.04
N ALA A 173 -0.89 -9.73 0.37
CA ALA A 173 -0.32 -9.90 1.70
C ALA A 173 -1.12 -9.08 2.75
N LEU A 174 -1.49 -7.85 2.41
CA LEU A 174 -2.34 -7.02 3.28
C LEU A 174 -3.70 -7.69 3.54
N ARG A 175 -4.35 -8.22 2.49
CA ARG A 175 -5.60 -8.94 2.65
C ARG A 175 -5.50 -10.09 3.64
N GLU A 176 -4.46 -10.90 3.54
CA GLU A 176 -4.21 -12.01 4.47
C GLU A 176 -4.05 -11.48 5.89
N ALA A 177 -3.21 -10.46 6.08
CA ALA A 177 -2.91 -9.88 7.39
C ALA A 177 -4.13 -9.26 8.10
N ILE A 178 -5.00 -8.58 7.36
CA ILE A 178 -6.19 -7.89 7.91
C ILE A 178 -7.41 -8.80 8.07
N THR A 179 -7.34 -10.03 7.58
CA THR A 179 -8.45 -10.99 7.69
C THR A 179 -8.73 -11.32 9.16
N ILE A 180 -10.00 -11.17 9.55
CA ILE A 180 -10.47 -11.59 10.88
C ILE A 180 -10.46 -13.11 10.94
N ASN A 181 -9.75 -13.64 11.91
CA ASN A 181 -9.63 -15.07 12.19
C ASN A 181 -10.37 -15.40 13.48
N PRO A 182 -11.44 -16.21 13.45
CA PRO A 182 -12.24 -16.51 14.63
C PRO A 182 -11.48 -17.30 15.71
N GLU A 183 -10.34 -17.91 15.37
CA GLU A 183 -9.49 -18.63 16.31
C GLU A 183 -8.56 -17.69 17.10
N ILE A 184 -8.44 -16.42 16.68
CA ILE A 184 -7.57 -15.42 17.34
C ILE A 184 -8.43 -14.58 18.28
N HIS A 185 -8.24 -14.77 19.58
CA HIS A 185 -8.91 -14.00 20.62
C HIS A 185 -8.02 -12.84 21.08
N GLY A 186 -8.49 -11.59 20.88
CA GLY A 186 -7.71 -10.38 21.16
C GLY A 186 -6.61 -10.13 20.14
N VAL A 187 -5.52 -9.54 20.58
CA VAL A 187 -4.39 -9.17 19.73
C VAL A 187 -3.44 -10.34 19.53
N ASN A 188 -3.08 -10.69 18.31
CA ASN A 188 -2.14 -11.76 17.98
C ASN A 188 -0.70 -11.37 18.37
N SER A 189 -0.43 -11.30 19.67
CA SER A 189 0.87 -10.93 20.25
C SER A 189 1.02 -11.51 21.65
N THR A 190 2.18 -12.11 21.93
CA THR A 190 2.54 -12.58 23.28
C THR A 190 2.70 -11.43 24.29
N LYS A 191 2.80 -10.18 23.81
CA LYS A 191 2.86 -8.97 24.65
C LYS A 191 1.46 -8.44 25.01
N GLY A 192 0.39 -8.94 24.37
CA GLY A 192 -0.98 -8.47 24.55
C GLY A 192 -1.29 -7.11 23.91
N LEU A 193 -0.35 -6.56 23.11
CA LEU A 193 -0.52 -5.31 22.36
C LEU A 193 0.32 -5.31 21.06
N LEU A 194 -0.07 -4.45 20.10
CA LEU A 194 0.62 -4.17 18.83
C LEU A 194 0.73 -2.66 18.59
#